data_48f6c487b04f7954aeaa404a8fad58df
#
_entry.id   48f6c487b04f7954aeaa404a8fad58df
#
_cell.length_a   1.000
_cell.length_b   1.000
_cell.length_c   1.000
_cell.angle_alpha   90.00
_cell.angle_beta   90.00
_cell.angle_gamma   90.00
#
_symmetry.space_group_name_H-M   'P 1'
#
loop_
_entity.id
_entity.type
_entity.pdbx_description
1 polymer ?
#
loop_
_entity_poly.entity_id
_entity_poly.type
_entity_poly.pdbx_seq_one_letter_code
_entity_poly.pdbx_strand_id
1 'polypeptide(L)'
;ENPRVDWRRSLKWTTLITLAMTLVIGLMPTLTKTDGEITDVTFGLEKYPTRFWTYAAIALLSLALVGFVLAFYNRGSRPFYRAASVCLSITIVLYSVFFIALGKTQSDYTYDHIIPYALNGGADVAIDDLRDDNVRTDFYESLDNSAMFWEVQSIQAFHSIVPGSLMEFYDSIGVQRDVASRPDTTHYGLRGLTSVKYLFDDDHDTEYFAGEDYADPAMPGWMYYGNTNGFDIWENEHYI
;
A
#
# COMPACT_ATOMS: atom_id res chain seq x y z
N GLU A 1 38.46 -8.09 37.64
CA GLU A 1 37.14 -8.62 38.05
C GLU A 1 36.10 -8.02 37.10
N ASN A 2 35.52 -8.86 36.25
CA ASN A 2 34.40 -8.43 35.41
C ASN A 2 33.22 -8.16 36.34
N PRO A 3 32.60 -6.96 36.31
CA PRO A 3 31.43 -6.70 37.11
C PRO A 3 30.33 -7.70 36.71
N ARG A 4 29.91 -8.53 37.64
CA ARG A 4 28.80 -9.48 37.44
C ARG A 4 27.55 -8.66 37.12
N VAL A 5 27.15 -8.69 35.87
CA VAL A 5 25.89 -8.02 35.45
C VAL A 5 24.75 -8.66 36.20
N ASP A 6 24.04 -7.88 36.99
CA ASP A 6 22.81 -8.33 37.64
C ASP A 6 21.69 -8.38 36.59
N TRP A 7 21.61 -9.50 35.86
CA TRP A 7 20.64 -9.72 34.81
C TRP A 7 19.19 -9.58 35.28
N ARG A 8 18.91 -9.89 36.57
CA ARG A 8 17.54 -9.72 37.12
C ARG A 8 17.15 -8.26 37.19
N ARG A 9 18.08 -7.42 37.66
CA ARG A 9 17.87 -5.97 37.72
C ARG A 9 17.75 -5.38 36.32
N SER A 10 18.61 -5.79 35.39
CA SER A 10 18.57 -5.33 34.00
C SER A 10 17.25 -5.74 33.32
N LEU A 11 16.83 -7.00 33.44
CA LEU A 11 15.57 -7.49 32.88
C LEU A 11 14.37 -6.74 33.45
N LYS A 12 14.33 -6.52 34.77
CA LYS A 12 13.26 -5.75 35.44
C LYS A 12 13.15 -4.34 34.87
N TRP A 13 14.26 -3.64 34.75
CA TRP A 13 14.24 -2.29 34.20
C TRP A 13 13.88 -2.26 32.72
N THR A 14 14.41 -3.17 31.92
CA THR A 14 14.04 -3.30 30.50
C THR A 14 12.53 -3.54 30.35
N THR A 15 11.98 -4.47 31.11
CA THR A 15 10.53 -4.77 31.07
C THR A 15 9.69 -3.55 31.49
N LEU A 16 10.08 -2.86 32.57
CA LEU A 16 9.37 -1.65 33.02
C LEU A 16 9.42 -0.53 31.99
N ILE A 17 10.58 -0.28 31.40
CA ILE A 17 10.74 0.76 30.37
C ILE A 17 9.92 0.38 29.13
N THR A 18 10.03 -0.86 28.65
CA THR A 18 9.24 -1.32 27.50
C THR A 18 7.75 -1.18 27.75
N LEU A 19 7.27 -1.61 28.94
CA LEU A 19 5.86 -1.49 29.29
C LEU A 19 5.42 -0.03 29.36
N ALA A 20 6.20 0.83 30.00
CA ALA A 20 5.91 2.26 30.10
C ALA A 20 5.84 2.93 28.71
N MET A 21 6.81 2.66 27.86
CA MET A 21 6.85 3.20 26.49
C MET A 21 5.68 2.67 25.66
N THR A 22 5.37 1.38 25.76
CA THR A 22 4.22 0.78 25.07
C THR A 22 2.90 1.43 25.51
N LEU A 23 2.72 1.65 26.82
CA LEU A 23 1.51 2.30 27.32
C LEU A 23 1.42 3.77 26.90
N VAL A 24 2.52 4.52 26.96
CA VAL A 24 2.53 5.91 26.52
C VAL A 24 2.18 6.01 25.04
N ILE A 25 2.82 5.23 24.18
CA ILE A 25 2.57 5.27 22.74
C ILE A 25 1.17 4.70 22.41
N GLY A 26 0.78 3.60 23.03
CA GLY A 26 -0.50 2.94 22.76
C GLY A 26 -1.71 3.70 23.29
N LEU A 27 -1.54 4.59 24.26
CA LEU A 27 -2.62 5.42 24.81
C LEU A 27 -2.61 6.86 24.29
N MET A 28 -1.65 7.23 23.45
CA MET A 28 -1.67 8.54 22.80
C MET A 28 -2.87 8.64 21.85
N PRO A 29 -3.70 9.67 21.99
CA PRO A 29 -4.82 9.86 21.09
C PRO A 29 -4.32 10.36 19.73
N THR A 30 -4.81 9.75 18.68
CA THR A 30 -4.65 10.23 17.31
C THR A 30 -5.98 10.81 16.85
N LEU A 31 -5.97 12.07 16.44
CA LEU A 31 -7.16 12.79 16.00
C LEU A 31 -7.22 12.82 14.49
N THR A 32 -8.23 12.20 13.92
CA THR A 32 -8.52 12.33 12.48
C THR A 32 -9.43 13.55 12.27
N LYS A 33 -9.02 14.45 11.39
CA LYS A 33 -9.80 15.64 11.04
C LYS A 33 -10.25 15.54 9.58
N THR A 34 -11.52 15.76 9.35
CA THR A 34 -12.08 15.93 8.02
C THR A 34 -12.75 17.30 8.00
N ASP A 35 -12.44 18.14 7.01
CA ASP A 35 -12.92 19.53 6.86
C ASP A 35 -12.73 20.42 8.10
N GLY A 36 -11.67 20.16 8.88
CA GLY A 36 -11.32 20.93 10.06
C GLY A 36 -12.02 20.50 11.36
N GLU A 37 -12.99 19.60 11.28
CA GLU A 37 -13.65 18.98 12.45
C GLU A 37 -13.02 17.64 12.80
N ILE A 38 -13.01 17.31 14.11
CA ILE A 38 -12.53 16.03 14.61
C ILE A 38 -13.62 14.99 14.33
N THR A 39 -13.36 14.08 13.40
CA THR A 39 -14.32 13.04 12.99
C THR A 39 -14.10 11.73 13.71
N ASP A 40 -12.86 11.43 14.14
CA ASP A 40 -12.56 10.20 14.86
C ASP A 40 -11.39 10.38 15.84
N VAL A 41 -11.43 9.61 16.92
CA VAL A 41 -10.38 9.56 17.95
C VAL A 41 -9.96 8.11 18.12
N THR A 42 -8.78 7.78 17.62
CA THR A 42 -8.17 6.46 17.84
C THR A 42 -7.04 6.55 18.86
N PHE A 43 -6.72 5.43 19.52
CA PHE A 43 -5.61 5.35 20.46
C PHE A 43 -4.43 4.62 19.85
N GLY A 44 -3.26 5.22 19.97
CA GLY A 44 -2.01 4.76 19.39
C GLY A 44 -1.51 5.68 18.27
N LEU A 45 -0.19 5.70 18.05
CA LEU A 45 0.43 6.48 16.96
C LEU A 45 0.35 5.76 15.60
N GLU A 46 -0.11 4.55 15.60
CA GLU A 46 -0.18 3.71 14.39
C GLU A 46 -1.53 3.88 13.69
N LYS A 47 -1.51 4.03 12.38
CA LYS A 47 -2.70 3.99 11.52
C LYS A 47 -3.53 2.71 11.73
N TYR A 48 -2.87 1.62 12.17
CA TYR A 48 -3.49 0.33 12.44
C TYR A 48 -3.30 -0.09 13.92
N PRO A 49 -4.15 0.34 14.85
CA PRO A 49 -4.02 0.07 16.30
C PRO A 49 -3.88 -1.42 16.65
N THR A 50 -4.62 -2.29 15.97
CA THR A 50 -4.54 -3.75 16.17
C THR A 50 -3.13 -4.29 15.91
N ARG A 51 -2.45 -3.76 14.91
CA ARG A 51 -1.07 -4.13 14.57
C ARG A 51 -0.11 -3.70 15.68
N PHE A 52 -0.25 -2.49 16.19
CA PHE A 52 0.56 -1.98 17.30
C PHE A 52 0.44 -2.89 18.54
N TRP A 53 -0.78 -3.20 18.98
CA TRP A 53 -1.00 -4.04 20.14
C TRP A 53 -0.50 -5.48 19.95
N THR A 54 -0.58 -6.01 18.74
CA THR A 54 0.01 -7.32 18.40
C THR A 54 1.52 -7.30 18.57
N TYR A 55 2.22 -6.28 18.05
CA TYR A 55 3.67 -6.15 18.24
C TYR A 55 4.03 -5.95 19.72
N ALA A 56 3.26 -5.18 20.45
CA ALA A 56 3.45 -5.00 21.90
C ALA A 56 3.33 -6.32 22.67
N ALA A 57 2.33 -7.14 22.36
CA ALA A 57 2.15 -8.47 22.97
C ALA A 57 3.33 -9.41 22.64
N ILE A 58 3.79 -9.41 21.39
CA ILE A 58 4.96 -10.22 20.96
C ILE A 58 6.22 -9.76 21.71
N ALA A 59 6.45 -8.45 21.83
CA ALA A 59 7.60 -7.92 22.56
C ALA A 59 7.59 -8.32 24.05
N LEU A 60 6.46 -8.22 24.70
CA LEU A 60 6.31 -8.64 26.11
C LEU A 60 6.49 -10.14 26.28
N LEU A 61 5.95 -10.94 25.38
CA LEU A 61 6.17 -12.39 25.37
C LEU A 61 7.64 -12.74 25.17
N SER A 62 8.32 -12.07 24.27
CA SER A 62 9.78 -12.25 24.03
C SER A 62 10.59 -11.92 25.28
N LEU A 63 10.25 -10.85 26.02
CA LEU A 63 10.88 -10.51 27.28
C LEU A 63 10.62 -11.59 28.35
N ALA A 64 9.42 -12.15 28.40
CA ALA A 64 9.10 -13.26 29.32
C ALA A 64 9.91 -14.51 29.00
N LEU A 65 10.06 -14.86 27.73
CA LEU A 65 10.89 -15.98 27.27
C LEU A 65 12.37 -15.78 27.61
N VAL A 66 12.91 -14.58 27.41
CA VAL A 66 14.27 -14.22 27.82
C VAL A 66 14.43 -14.36 29.34
N GLY A 67 13.47 -13.86 30.12
CA GLY A 67 13.48 -14.02 31.58
C GLY A 67 13.47 -15.48 32.01
N PHE A 68 12.69 -16.31 31.34
CA PHE A 68 12.66 -17.76 31.58
C PHE A 68 14.03 -18.42 31.32
N VAL A 69 14.66 -18.12 30.18
CA VAL A 69 15.99 -18.64 29.86
C VAL A 69 17.00 -18.21 30.90
N LEU A 70 17.01 -16.95 31.31
CA LEU A 70 17.93 -16.41 32.30
C LEU A 70 17.74 -17.02 33.70
N ALA A 71 16.54 -17.50 34.03
CA ALA A 71 16.32 -18.24 35.28
C ALA A 71 17.11 -19.57 35.36
N PHE A 72 17.52 -20.12 34.24
CA PHE A 72 18.35 -21.32 34.17
C PHE A 72 19.86 -21.03 34.14
N TYR A 73 20.26 -19.76 34.06
CA TYR A 73 21.67 -19.36 33.94
C TYR A 73 22.58 -19.99 35.02
N ASN A 74 22.11 -20.04 36.27
CA ASN A 74 22.85 -20.56 37.40
C ASN A 74 22.67 -22.10 37.62
N ARG A 75 21.85 -22.78 36.80
CA ARG A 75 21.56 -24.20 36.91
C ARG A 75 22.51 -25.11 36.12
N GLY A 76 23.51 -24.51 35.46
CA GLY A 76 24.51 -25.20 34.63
C GLY A 76 24.23 -25.05 33.14
N SER A 77 25.25 -25.38 32.35
CA SER A 77 25.20 -25.13 30.89
C SER A 77 24.16 -25.96 30.15
N ARG A 78 23.99 -27.24 30.51
CA ARG A 78 23.03 -28.12 29.82
C ARG A 78 21.58 -27.65 29.96
N PRO A 79 21.01 -27.37 31.18
CA PRO A 79 19.64 -26.86 31.31
C PRO A 79 19.50 -25.48 30.70
N PHE A 80 20.50 -24.60 30.78
CA PHE A 80 20.48 -23.29 30.13
C PHE A 80 20.35 -23.41 28.63
N TYR A 81 21.18 -24.19 27.94
CA TYR A 81 21.08 -24.34 26.48
C TYR A 81 19.80 -25.03 26.05
N ARG A 82 19.26 -25.99 26.81
CA ARG A 82 17.94 -26.57 26.53
C ARG A 82 16.82 -25.51 26.60
N ALA A 83 16.79 -24.73 27.67
CA ALA A 83 15.83 -23.66 27.83
C ALA A 83 15.95 -22.62 26.70
N ALA A 84 17.16 -22.22 26.36
CA ALA A 84 17.44 -21.29 25.26
C ALA A 84 16.96 -21.84 23.92
N SER A 85 17.26 -23.10 23.59
CA SER A 85 16.82 -23.72 22.34
C SER A 85 15.28 -23.77 22.24
N VAL A 86 14.60 -24.17 23.31
CA VAL A 86 13.13 -24.24 23.32
C VAL A 86 12.52 -22.84 23.15
N CYS A 87 13.01 -21.85 23.90
CA CYS A 87 12.50 -20.47 23.78
C CYS A 87 12.79 -19.87 22.41
N LEU A 88 13.96 -20.12 21.84
CA LEU A 88 14.29 -19.67 20.49
C LEU A 88 13.36 -20.29 19.45
N SER A 89 13.11 -21.61 19.55
CA SER A 89 12.17 -22.30 18.65
C SER A 89 10.76 -21.72 18.76
N ILE A 90 10.28 -21.49 19.98
CA ILE A 90 8.96 -20.87 20.20
C ILE A 90 8.91 -19.48 19.57
N THR A 91 9.94 -18.66 19.79
CA THR A 91 10.00 -17.31 19.22
C THR A 91 9.98 -17.34 17.69
N ILE A 92 10.79 -18.20 17.07
CA ILE A 92 10.83 -18.36 15.61
C ILE A 92 9.45 -18.77 15.09
N VAL A 93 8.81 -19.77 15.70
CA VAL A 93 7.49 -20.24 15.28
C VAL A 93 6.45 -19.12 15.39
N LEU A 94 6.40 -18.42 16.51
CA LEU A 94 5.43 -17.33 16.73
C LEU A 94 5.60 -16.19 15.72
N TYR A 95 6.84 -15.76 15.48
CA TYR A 95 7.11 -14.74 14.47
C TYR A 95 6.77 -15.22 13.06
N SER A 96 7.16 -16.46 12.73
CA SER A 96 6.87 -17.02 11.40
C SER A 96 5.36 -17.11 11.16
N VAL A 97 4.59 -17.62 12.13
CA VAL A 97 3.13 -17.70 12.03
C VAL A 97 2.52 -16.31 11.89
N PHE A 98 2.98 -15.34 12.67
CA PHE A 98 2.49 -13.97 12.58
C PHE A 98 2.75 -13.35 11.20
N PHE A 99 3.99 -13.46 10.68
CA PHE A 99 4.32 -12.89 9.38
C PHE A 99 3.63 -13.63 8.22
N ILE A 100 3.45 -14.95 8.31
CA ILE A 100 2.69 -15.72 7.32
C ILE A 100 1.22 -15.28 7.33
N ALA A 101 0.60 -15.16 8.52
CA ALA A 101 -0.78 -14.74 8.64
C ALA A 101 -0.99 -13.31 8.09
N LEU A 102 -0.08 -12.37 8.44
CA LEU A 102 -0.11 -11.01 7.92
C LEU A 102 0.08 -10.98 6.40
N GLY A 103 1.07 -11.74 5.90
CA GLY A 103 1.33 -11.83 4.46
C GLY A 103 0.16 -12.43 3.70
N LYS A 104 -0.50 -13.45 4.27
CA LYS A 104 -1.69 -14.03 3.68
C LYS A 104 -2.83 -13.00 3.53
N THR A 105 -3.11 -12.23 4.57
CA THR A 105 -4.17 -11.20 4.50
C THR A 105 -3.89 -10.18 3.39
N GLN A 106 -2.63 -9.76 3.22
CA GLN A 106 -2.25 -8.85 2.14
C GLN A 106 -2.28 -9.53 0.76
N SER A 107 -1.90 -10.81 0.72
CA SER A 107 -1.93 -11.61 -0.51
C SER A 107 -3.35 -11.85 -1.00
N ASP A 108 -4.28 -12.13 -0.09
CA ASP A 108 -5.70 -12.30 -0.43
C ASP A 108 -6.25 -11.03 -1.10
N TYR A 109 -5.97 -9.84 -0.56
CA TYR A 109 -6.33 -8.58 -1.21
C TYR A 109 -5.72 -8.43 -2.61
N THR A 110 -4.43 -8.78 -2.77
CA THR A 110 -3.75 -8.73 -4.06
C THR A 110 -4.37 -9.70 -5.07
N TYR A 111 -4.70 -10.92 -4.62
CA TYR A 111 -5.31 -11.92 -5.49
C TYR A 111 -6.73 -11.56 -5.90
N ASP A 112 -7.51 -11.01 -4.99
CA ASP A 112 -8.93 -10.74 -5.23
C ASP A 112 -9.17 -9.42 -5.98
N HIS A 113 -8.26 -8.45 -5.86
CA HIS A 113 -8.45 -7.09 -6.37
C HIS A 113 -7.39 -6.67 -7.39
N ILE A 114 -6.09 -6.93 -7.13
CA ILE A 114 -5.03 -6.43 -8.00
C ILE A 114 -4.79 -7.34 -9.20
N ILE A 115 -4.65 -8.66 -8.98
CA ILE A 115 -4.29 -9.58 -10.07
C ILE A 115 -5.36 -9.67 -11.15
N PRO A 116 -6.66 -9.84 -10.83
CA PRO A 116 -7.69 -9.91 -11.86
C PRO A 116 -7.73 -8.67 -12.73
N TYR A 117 -7.64 -7.49 -12.14
CA TYR A 117 -7.82 -6.22 -12.84
C TYR A 117 -6.50 -5.68 -13.42
N ALA A 118 -5.47 -5.55 -12.60
CA ALA A 118 -4.22 -4.96 -13.05
C ALA A 118 -3.42 -5.85 -14.01
N LEU A 119 -3.40 -7.16 -13.78
CA LEU A 119 -2.61 -8.08 -14.58
C LEU A 119 -3.40 -8.73 -15.71
N ASN A 120 -4.61 -9.18 -15.45
CA ASN A 120 -5.40 -9.97 -16.39
C ASN A 120 -6.43 -9.13 -17.16
N GLY A 121 -6.89 -8.01 -16.59
CA GLY A 121 -7.97 -7.22 -17.15
C GLY A 121 -7.72 -6.75 -18.58
N GLY A 122 -6.49 -6.32 -18.88
CA GLY A 122 -6.15 -5.81 -20.20
C GLY A 122 -5.82 -6.85 -21.25
N ALA A 123 -5.55 -8.09 -20.84
CA ALA A 123 -5.16 -9.15 -21.80
C ALA A 123 -6.27 -9.45 -22.81
N ASP A 124 -7.53 -9.36 -22.36
CA ASP A 124 -8.72 -9.72 -23.12
C ASP A 124 -9.48 -8.49 -23.67
N VAL A 125 -8.94 -7.27 -23.51
CA VAL A 125 -9.55 -6.08 -24.11
C VAL A 125 -9.36 -6.12 -25.62
N ALA A 126 -10.45 -6.39 -26.32
CA ALA A 126 -10.49 -6.52 -27.77
C ALA A 126 -10.80 -5.16 -28.44
N ILE A 127 -9.82 -4.27 -28.45
CA ILE A 127 -9.85 -3.02 -29.24
C ILE A 127 -8.73 -3.14 -30.27
N ASP A 128 -9.07 -3.09 -31.54
CA ASP A 128 -8.17 -3.41 -32.64
C ASP A 128 -6.89 -2.56 -32.66
N ASP A 129 -6.99 -1.27 -32.36
CA ASP A 129 -5.89 -0.32 -32.41
C ASP A 129 -5.30 0.05 -31.03
N LEU A 130 -5.74 -0.61 -29.96
CA LEU A 130 -5.30 -0.31 -28.59
C LEU A 130 -3.78 -0.38 -28.41
N ARG A 131 -3.11 -1.22 -29.20
CA ARG A 131 -1.67 -1.45 -29.14
C ARG A 131 -0.90 -0.80 -30.28
N ASP A 132 -1.53 0.10 -31.04
CA ASP A 132 -0.86 0.84 -32.08
C ASP A 132 0.15 1.85 -31.50
N ASP A 133 1.26 2.07 -32.17
CA ASP A 133 2.36 2.93 -31.70
C ASP A 133 1.95 4.37 -31.40
N ASN A 134 0.86 4.84 -32.00
CA ASN A 134 0.37 6.21 -31.84
C ASN A 134 -0.79 6.34 -30.86
N VAL A 135 -1.31 5.23 -30.32
CA VAL A 135 -2.41 5.21 -29.38
C VAL A 135 -1.88 5.15 -27.96
N ARG A 136 -2.34 6.06 -27.13
CA ARG A 136 -2.11 6.01 -25.68
C ARG A 136 -3.40 5.85 -24.93
N THR A 137 -3.27 5.32 -23.73
CA THR A 137 -4.36 5.11 -22.79
C THR A 137 -4.20 6.00 -21.56
N ASP A 138 -5.31 6.23 -20.89
CA ASP A 138 -5.37 6.80 -19.54
C ASP A 138 -6.19 5.88 -18.64
N PHE A 139 -6.01 5.98 -17.33
CA PHE A 139 -6.75 5.21 -16.34
C PHE A 139 -7.31 6.18 -15.30
N TYR A 140 -8.61 6.13 -15.09
CA TYR A 140 -9.26 7.02 -14.13
C TYR A 140 -9.15 6.42 -12.72
N GLU A 141 -8.53 7.15 -11.80
CA GLU A 141 -8.36 6.83 -10.37
C GLU A 141 -8.01 5.36 -10.02
N SER A 142 -7.51 4.61 -11.00
CA SER A 142 -7.21 3.18 -10.92
C SER A 142 -5.75 2.91 -10.52
N LEU A 143 -5.35 1.64 -10.60
CA LEU A 143 -4.02 1.17 -10.19
C LEU A 143 -2.92 1.71 -11.08
N ASP A 144 -1.87 2.26 -10.45
CA ASP A 144 -0.66 2.69 -11.16
C ASP A 144 -0.02 1.54 -11.94
N ASN A 145 0.49 1.86 -13.11
CA ASN A 145 1.23 0.93 -13.97
C ASN A 145 0.42 -0.23 -14.56
N SER A 146 -0.92 -0.24 -14.49
CA SER A 146 -1.75 -1.25 -15.16
C SER A 146 -1.42 -1.35 -16.65
N ALA A 147 -1.20 -0.22 -17.32
CA ALA A 147 -0.79 -0.16 -18.72
C ALA A 147 0.47 -0.98 -19.04
N MET A 148 1.43 -1.06 -18.10
CA MET A 148 2.67 -1.85 -18.31
C MET A 148 2.37 -3.35 -18.35
N PHE A 149 1.42 -3.82 -17.54
CA PHE A 149 1.00 -5.23 -17.56
C PHE A 149 0.16 -5.56 -18.78
N TRP A 150 -0.59 -4.59 -19.29
CA TRP A 150 -1.44 -4.75 -20.48
C TRP A 150 -0.70 -4.57 -21.79
N GLU A 151 0.59 -4.21 -21.72
CA GLU A 151 1.41 -3.92 -22.89
C GLU A 151 0.82 -2.82 -23.79
N VAL A 152 0.24 -1.79 -23.16
CA VAL A 152 -0.32 -0.62 -23.83
C VAL A 152 0.45 0.64 -23.45
N GLN A 153 0.50 1.61 -24.34
CA GLN A 153 1.09 2.90 -24.05
C GLN A 153 0.16 3.73 -23.17
N SER A 154 0.69 4.43 -22.19
CA SER A 154 -0.11 5.27 -21.30
C SER A 154 0.60 6.57 -20.93
N ILE A 155 -0.18 7.60 -20.61
CA ILE A 155 0.32 8.81 -19.99
C ILE A 155 0.46 8.68 -18.48
N GLN A 156 -0.16 7.66 -17.90
CA GLN A 156 -0.03 7.35 -16.47
C GLN A 156 1.12 6.39 -16.20
N ALA A 157 1.94 6.73 -15.23
CA ALA A 157 2.96 5.83 -14.73
C ALA A 157 3.43 6.27 -13.34
N PHE A 158 3.68 5.30 -12.48
CA PHE A 158 4.45 5.50 -11.26
C PHE A 158 5.90 5.09 -11.51
N HIS A 159 6.81 6.06 -11.43
CA HIS A 159 8.24 5.83 -11.60
C HIS A 159 9.00 6.37 -10.39
N SER A 160 9.84 5.57 -9.78
CA SER A 160 10.74 6.02 -8.69
C SER A 160 11.81 6.99 -9.19
N ILE A 161 12.16 6.90 -10.48
CA ILE A 161 13.10 7.81 -11.16
C ILE A 161 12.40 8.34 -12.41
N VAL A 162 12.17 9.64 -12.45
CA VAL A 162 11.47 10.30 -13.56
C VAL A 162 12.48 10.98 -14.47
N PRO A 163 12.40 10.79 -15.80
CA PRO A 163 13.23 11.52 -16.76
C PRO A 163 13.06 13.04 -16.63
N GLY A 164 14.17 13.78 -16.61
CA GLY A 164 14.14 15.24 -16.47
C GLY A 164 13.30 15.93 -17.54
N SER A 165 13.36 15.47 -18.79
CA SER A 165 12.54 16.00 -19.89
C SER A 165 11.03 15.90 -19.65
N LEU A 166 10.60 14.85 -18.96
CA LEU A 166 9.20 14.65 -18.60
C LEU A 166 8.78 15.63 -17.51
N MET A 167 9.65 15.86 -16.52
CA MET A 167 9.41 16.86 -15.46
C MET A 167 9.35 18.27 -16.05
N GLU A 168 10.28 18.63 -16.93
CA GLU A 168 10.29 19.92 -17.62
C GLU A 168 9.07 20.14 -18.48
N PHE A 169 8.60 19.10 -19.18
CA PHE A 169 7.37 19.18 -19.98
C PHE A 169 6.16 19.49 -19.10
N TYR A 170 5.95 18.74 -18.03
CA TYR A 170 4.80 18.98 -17.15
C TYR A 170 4.86 20.34 -16.46
N ASP A 171 6.03 20.78 -16.01
CA ASP A 171 6.21 22.10 -15.43
C ASP A 171 5.90 23.22 -16.45
N SER A 172 6.30 23.05 -17.71
CA SER A 172 6.07 24.02 -18.77
C SER A 172 4.60 24.24 -19.09
N ILE A 173 3.74 23.28 -18.81
CA ILE A 173 2.29 23.36 -18.99
C ILE A 173 1.54 23.62 -17.67
N GLY A 174 2.25 23.91 -16.59
CA GLY A 174 1.68 24.22 -15.28
C GLY A 174 1.13 23.02 -14.50
N VAL A 175 1.49 21.80 -14.90
CA VAL A 175 1.11 20.58 -14.21
C VAL A 175 2.19 20.17 -13.23
N GLN A 176 1.86 20.16 -11.95
CA GLN A 176 2.77 19.63 -10.94
C GLN A 176 2.84 18.10 -11.05
N ARG A 177 4.03 17.58 -11.24
CA ARG A 177 4.27 16.14 -11.31
C ARG A 177 5.30 15.70 -10.29
N ASP A 178 5.06 14.57 -9.66
CA ASP A 178 5.99 13.86 -8.79
C ASP A 178 6.32 12.45 -9.38
N VAL A 179 6.52 11.45 -8.55
CA VAL A 179 6.77 10.06 -8.95
C VAL A 179 5.56 9.40 -9.64
N ALA A 180 4.36 9.89 -9.38
CA ALA A 180 3.13 9.46 -10.04
C ALA A 180 2.74 10.44 -11.16
N SER A 181 2.34 9.92 -12.30
CA SER A 181 1.86 10.71 -13.42
C SER A 181 0.36 10.51 -13.56
N ARG A 182 -0.41 11.37 -12.90
CA ARG A 182 -1.87 11.41 -13.01
C ARG A 182 -2.30 12.86 -13.21
N PRO A 183 -2.29 13.37 -14.46
CA PRO A 183 -2.75 14.72 -14.72
C PRO A 183 -4.22 14.87 -14.34
N ASP A 184 -4.52 15.89 -13.56
CA ASP A 184 -5.89 16.23 -13.17
C ASP A 184 -6.85 16.33 -14.38
N THR A 185 -8.13 16.02 -14.17
CA THR A 185 -9.15 16.04 -15.23
C THR A 185 -9.37 17.43 -15.84
N THR A 186 -9.05 18.49 -15.11
CA THR A 186 -9.06 19.87 -15.64
C THR A 186 -8.08 20.07 -16.81
N HIS A 187 -7.07 19.21 -16.91
CA HIS A 187 -6.11 19.20 -18.03
C HIS A 187 -6.55 18.25 -19.16
N TYR A 188 -7.86 18.20 -19.46
CA TYR A 188 -8.40 17.29 -20.47
C TYR A 188 -7.77 17.48 -21.87
N GLY A 189 -7.42 18.70 -22.25
CA GLY A 189 -6.73 18.97 -23.52
C GLY A 189 -5.35 18.33 -23.63
N LEU A 190 -4.70 18.03 -22.51
CA LEU A 190 -3.43 17.30 -22.48
C LEU A 190 -3.60 15.90 -23.06
N ARG A 191 -4.76 15.24 -22.83
CA ARG A 191 -5.04 13.91 -23.34
C ARG A 191 -5.05 13.91 -24.88
N GLY A 192 -5.70 14.88 -25.51
CA GLY A 192 -5.65 15.05 -26.96
C GLY A 192 -4.23 15.30 -27.46
N LEU A 193 -3.51 16.26 -26.86
CA LEU A 193 -2.13 16.61 -27.23
C LEU A 193 -1.15 15.42 -27.13
N THR A 194 -1.37 14.51 -26.19
CA THR A 194 -0.52 13.34 -25.96
C THR A 194 -1.05 12.07 -26.61
N SER A 195 -1.99 12.17 -27.54
CA SER A 195 -2.57 11.05 -28.29
C SER A 195 -3.24 9.99 -27.41
N VAL A 196 -3.92 10.42 -26.33
CA VAL A 196 -4.74 9.52 -25.51
C VAL A 196 -6.06 9.29 -26.21
N LYS A 197 -6.27 8.07 -26.69
CA LYS A 197 -7.49 7.66 -27.37
C LYS A 197 -8.49 7.00 -26.44
N TYR A 198 -8.02 6.14 -25.56
CA TYR A 198 -8.89 5.39 -24.65
C TYR A 198 -8.59 5.69 -23.19
N LEU A 199 -9.66 5.76 -22.39
CA LEU A 199 -9.60 5.85 -20.93
C LEU A 199 -10.33 4.63 -20.35
N PHE A 200 -9.72 4.05 -19.34
CA PHE A 200 -10.25 2.91 -18.60
C PHE A 200 -10.63 3.34 -17.20
N ASP A 201 -11.88 3.10 -16.81
CA ASP A 201 -12.47 3.38 -15.52
C ASP A 201 -12.81 2.03 -14.85
N ASP A 202 -12.25 1.76 -13.67
CA ASP A 202 -12.46 0.49 -12.96
C ASP A 202 -13.86 0.49 -12.33
N ASP A 203 -14.75 -0.38 -12.78
CA ASP A 203 -16.12 -0.49 -12.27
C ASP A 203 -16.23 -1.11 -10.86
N HIS A 204 -15.08 -1.49 -10.26
CA HIS A 204 -15.00 -2.05 -8.91
C HIS A 204 -14.60 -1.04 -7.84
N ASP A 205 -14.22 0.18 -8.21
CA ASP A 205 -13.96 1.23 -7.25
C ASP A 205 -15.19 2.11 -7.00
N THR A 206 -15.05 3.18 -6.25
CA THR A 206 -16.16 4.08 -5.90
C THR A 206 -16.03 5.45 -6.55
N GLU A 207 -14.99 5.66 -7.35
CA GLU A 207 -14.69 6.90 -8.03
C GLU A 207 -14.93 6.73 -9.53
N TYR A 208 -16.11 7.07 -10.00
CA TYR A 208 -16.49 6.86 -11.39
C TYR A 208 -16.16 8.06 -12.27
N PHE A 209 -15.73 7.77 -13.50
CA PHE A 209 -15.43 8.80 -14.50
C PHE A 209 -16.68 9.57 -14.99
N ALA A 210 -17.85 8.96 -14.91
CA ALA A 210 -19.11 9.59 -15.26
C ALA A 210 -20.22 9.30 -14.24
N GLY A 211 -21.28 10.08 -14.30
CA GLY A 211 -22.48 9.86 -13.49
C GLY A 211 -23.32 8.65 -13.93
N GLU A 212 -24.51 8.52 -13.32
CA GLU A 212 -25.47 7.47 -13.69
C GLU A 212 -25.77 7.48 -15.21
N ASP A 213 -25.94 6.31 -15.78
CA ASP A 213 -26.21 6.11 -17.22
C ASP A 213 -25.10 6.68 -18.15
N TYR A 214 -23.86 6.74 -17.68
CA TYR A 214 -22.72 7.27 -18.42
C TYR A 214 -22.87 8.74 -18.84
N ALA A 215 -23.69 9.49 -18.09
CA ALA A 215 -23.88 10.90 -18.32
C ALA A 215 -22.79 11.74 -17.63
N ASP A 216 -22.53 12.93 -18.18
CA ASP A 216 -21.66 13.95 -17.61
C ASP A 216 -20.25 13.42 -17.23
N PRO A 217 -19.44 12.93 -18.21
CA PRO A 217 -18.09 12.48 -17.94
C PRO A 217 -17.23 13.59 -17.33
N ALA A 218 -16.31 13.23 -16.44
CA ALA A 218 -15.42 14.16 -15.72
C ALA A 218 -14.56 15.02 -16.65
N MET A 219 -14.42 14.62 -17.91
CA MET A 219 -13.73 15.39 -18.95
C MET A 219 -14.63 15.55 -20.18
N PRO A 220 -14.71 16.74 -20.79
CA PRO A 220 -15.46 16.95 -22.01
C PRO A 220 -14.82 16.24 -23.22
N GLY A 221 -15.66 15.80 -24.17
CA GLY A 221 -15.21 15.16 -25.41
C GLY A 221 -14.86 13.68 -25.26
N TRP A 222 -15.38 13.04 -24.24
CA TRP A 222 -15.26 11.60 -24.06
C TRP A 222 -16.61 10.92 -24.26
N MET A 223 -16.63 9.86 -25.04
CA MET A 223 -17.82 9.06 -25.30
C MET A 223 -17.64 7.64 -24.74
N TYR A 224 -18.71 7.14 -24.16
CA TYR A 224 -18.73 5.76 -23.69
C TYR A 224 -18.58 4.79 -24.87
N TYR A 225 -17.56 3.94 -24.81
CA TYR A 225 -17.24 2.96 -25.84
C TYR A 225 -17.81 1.59 -25.52
N GLY A 226 -17.75 1.16 -24.24
CA GLY A 226 -18.23 -0.14 -23.78
C GLY A 226 -17.60 -0.56 -22.47
N ASN A 227 -17.98 -1.72 -21.97
CA ASN A 227 -17.39 -2.33 -20.78
C ASN A 227 -16.72 -3.65 -21.15
N THR A 228 -15.51 -3.88 -20.66
CA THR A 228 -14.79 -5.14 -20.85
C THR A 228 -13.93 -5.45 -19.63
N ASN A 229 -14.05 -6.66 -19.09
CA ASN A 229 -13.25 -7.16 -17.98
C ASN A 229 -13.30 -6.32 -16.70
N GLY A 230 -14.44 -5.67 -16.43
CA GLY A 230 -14.63 -4.83 -15.26
C GLY A 230 -14.04 -3.41 -15.42
N PHE A 231 -13.89 -2.96 -16.67
CA PHE A 231 -13.53 -1.59 -16.99
C PHE A 231 -14.57 -0.99 -17.93
N ASP A 232 -15.08 0.19 -17.55
CA ASP A 232 -15.77 1.07 -18.46
C ASP A 232 -14.74 1.78 -19.34
N ILE A 233 -14.96 1.70 -20.64
CA ILE A 233 -14.02 2.21 -21.64
C ILE A 233 -14.63 3.44 -22.29
N TRP A 234 -13.81 4.47 -22.38
CA TRP A 234 -14.20 5.76 -22.97
C TRP A 234 -13.28 6.10 -24.13
N GLU A 235 -13.83 6.60 -25.22
CA GLU A 235 -13.08 7.06 -26.40
C GLU A 235 -13.04 8.57 -26.45
N ASN A 236 -11.88 9.15 -26.73
CA ASN A 236 -11.65 10.58 -26.84
C ASN A 236 -11.96 11.07 -28.25
N GLU A 237 -12.99 11.91 -28.41
CA GLU A 237 -13.34 12.55 -29.68
C GLU A 237 -12.27 13.52 -30.18
N HIS A 238 -11.39 13.98 -29.31
CA HIS A 238 -10.32 14.95 -29.59
C HIS A 238 -8.95 14.27 -29.74
N TYR A 239 -8.93 12.97 -29.99
CA TYR A 239 -7.71 12.22 -30.30
C TYR A 239 -7.06 12.74 -31.58
N ILE A 240 -5.70 12.90 -31.56
CA ILE A 240 -4.88 13.38 -32.68
C ILE A 240 -3.83 12.33 -33.03
#